data_9985dbcc797e2993242845d8038b3e05
#
_entry.id   9985dbcc797e2993242845d8038b3e05
#
_cell.length_a   1.000
_cell.length_b   1.000
_cell.length_c   1.000
_cell.angle_alpha   90.00
_cell.angle_beta   90.00
_cell.angle_gamma   90.00
#
_symmetry.space_group_name_H-M   'P 1'
#
loop_
_entity.id
_entity.type
_entity.pdbx_description
1 polymer ?
#
loop_
_entity_poly.entity_id
_entity_poly.type
_entity_poly.pdbx_seq_one_letter_code
_entity_poly.pdbx_strand_id
1 'polypeptide(L)'
;MEEKKMNSQQIEGRNAVMEAFRSGKPIDKVYILDGCQDGPIRSIVREAKKLAKQKGEDPFLILLDNIEDPHNLGAIIRTANLAGAHGVIIPKHRAAGLTATVAKTSAGALNYTPVAKVTNLVKTMEELKEKGLWFVCADMDGDVMYRVNLKGPIGLVIGNEGEGVSRLVKEKCDFVASI
;
A
#
# COMPACT_ATOMS: atom_id res chain seq x y z
N MET A 1 -33.86 -21.79 20.08
CA MET A 1 -33.55 -20.36 19.86
C MET A 1 -32.59 -20.31 18.65
N GLU A 2 -33.17 -20.08 17.49
CA GLU A 2 -32.40 -20.04 16.24
C GLU A 2 -31.67 -18.71 16.14
N GLU A 3 -30.33 -18.76 16.05
CA GLU A 3 -29.52 -17.61 15.71
C GLU A 3 -29.79 -17.19 14.26
N LYS A 4 -30.43 -16.03 14.10
CA LYS A 4 -30.58 -15.33 12.82
C LYS A 4 -29.22 -15.04 12.23
N LYS A 5 -28.80 -15.83 11.22
CA LYS A 5 -27.69 -15.47 10.32
C LYS A 5 -28.03 -14.11 9.74
N MET A 6 -27.27 -13.10 10.14
CA MET A 6 -27.26 -11.78 9.50
C MET A 6 -26.82 -11.95 8.05
N ASN A 7 -27.76 -11.76 7.13
CA ASN A 7 -27.52 -11.81 5.69
C ASN A 7 -26.66 -10.58 5.32
N SER A 8 -25.36 -10.79 5.19
CA SER A 8 -24.47 -9.76 4.63
C SER A 8 -24.87 -9.57 3.17
N GLN A 9 -25.43 -8.42 2.84
CA GLN A 9 -25.67 -8.03 1.44
C GLN A 9 -24.33 -7.88 0.73
N GLN A 10 -23.99 -8.87 -0.07
CA GLN A 10 -22.82 -8.84 -0.92
C GLN A 10 -23.17 -8.08 -2.21
N ILE A 11 -22.38 -7.05 -2.54
CA ILE A 11 -22.51 -6.28 -3.78
C ILE A 11 -21.35 -6.67 -4.68
N GLU A 12 -21.64 -7.20 -5.86
CA GLU A 12 -20.63 -7.64 -6.82
C GLU A 12 -20.64 -6.77 -8.09
N GLY A 13 -19.44 -6.55 -8.62
CA GLY A 13 -19.24 -5.81 -9.86
C GLY A 13 -18.83 -4.35 -9.68
N ARG A 14 -17.96 -3.89 -10.60
CA ARG A 14 -17.30 -2.57 -10.55
C ARG A 14 -18.29 -1.41 -10.40
N ASN A 15 -19.35 -1.40 -11.20
CA ASN A 15 -20.33 -0.31 -11.21
C ASN A 15 -21.20 -0.30 -9.95
N ALA A 16 -21.62 -1.49 -9.48
CA ALA A 16 -22.43 -1.63 -8.27
C ALA A 16 -21.66 -1.21 -7.01
N VAL A 17 -20.38 -1.55 -6.92
CA VAL A 17 -19.50 -1.12 -5.84
C VAL A 17 -19.25 0.39 -5.88
N MET A 18 -19.05 0.97 -7.05
CA MET A 18 -18.91 2.43 -7.22
C MET A 18 -20.20 3.17 -6.83
N GLU A 19 -21.37 2.63 -7.15
CA GLU A 19 -22.65 3.20 -6.78
C GLU A 19 -22.89 3.11 -5.26
N ALA A 20 -22.49 2.00 -4.63
CA ALA A 20 -22.54 1.88 -3.18
C ALA A 20 -21.69 2.94 -2.48
N PHE A 21 -20.49 3.24 -3.00
CA PHE A 21 -19.66 4.34 -2.50
C PHE A 21 -20.34 5.71 -2.67
N ARG A 22 -20.98 5.95 -3.82
CA ARG A 22 -21.67 7.22 -4.11
C ARG A 22 -22.93 7.43 -3.26
N SER A 23 -23.61 6.33 -2.90
CA SER A 23 -24.83 6.38 -2.09
C SER A 23 -24.59 6.63 -0.60
N GLY A 24 -23.32 6.73 -0.15
CA GLY A 24 -22.96 6.97 1.25
C GLY A 24 -23.34 5.85 2.20
N LYS A 25 -23.67 4.64 1.69
CA LYS A 25 -23.95 3.48 2.54
C LYS A 25 -22.68 3.02 3.25
N PRO A 26 -22.76 2.61 4.52
CA PRO A 26 -21.63 2.02 5.22
C PRO A 26 -21.22 0.71 4.53
N ILE A 27 -19.96 0.63 4.11
CA ILE A 27 -19.39 -0.55 3.45
C ILE A 27 -18.39 -1.18 4.40
N ASP A 28 -18.71 -2.38 4.89
CA ASP A 28 -17.86 -3.11 5.83
C ASP A 28 -16.58 -3.65 5.19
N LYS A 29 -16.66 -4.15 3.96
CA LYS A 29 -15.51 -4.76 3.25
C LYS A 29 -15.65 -4.61 1.74
N VAL A 30 -14.53 -4.33 1.09
CA VAL A 30 -14.40 -4.37 -0.38
C VAL A 30 -13.38 -5.44 -0.75
N TYR A 31 -13.81 -6.45 -1.48
CA TYR A 31 -12.94 -7.46 -2.08
C TYR A 31 -12.63 -7.06 -3.52
N ILE A 32 -11.36 -6.91 -3.85
CA ILE A 32 -10.91 -6.61 -5.22
C ILE A 32 -10.39 -7.89 -5.84
N LEU A 33 -11.03 -8.37 -6.91
CA LEU A 33 -10.58 -9.53 -7.66
C LEU A 33 -9.21 -9.28 -8.29
N ASP A 34 -8.30 -10.24 -8.10
CA ASP A 34 -6.97 -10.24 -8.70
C ASP A 34 -7.13 -10.42 -10.21
N GLY A 35 -6.64 -9.46 -11.01
CA GLY A 35 -6.67 -9.55 -12.48
C GLY A 35 -7.20 -8.35 -13.27
N CYS A 36 -7.67 -7.26 -12.64
CA CYS A 36 -8.03 -6.05 -13.35
C CYS A 36 -6.80 -5.37 -13.97
N GLN A 37 -6.62 -5.49 -15.27
CA GLN A 37 -5.47 -4.96 -16.02
C GLN A 37 -5.43 -3.44 -16.17
N ASP A 38 -6.49 -2.71 -15.80
CA ASP A 38 -6.56 -1.26 -15.97
C ASP A 38 -6.47 -0.51 -14.64
N GLY A 39 -5.23 -0.15 -14.28
CA GLY A 39 -5.00 1.03 -13.45
C GLY A 39 -5.04 0.91 -11.93
N PRO A 40 -4.62 -0.20 -11.25
CA PRO A 40 -4.48 -0.17 -9.78
C PRO A 40 -3.60 0.99 -9.32
N ILE A 41 -2.52 1.26 -10.07
CA ILE A 41 -1.58 2.35 -9.81
C ILE A 41 -2.24 3.71 -9.96
N ARG A 42 -2.98 3.93 -11.06
CA ARG A 42 -3.66 5.22 -11.30
C ARG A 42 -4.72 5.52 -10.23
N SER A 43 -5.44 4.48 -9.79
CA SER A 43 -6.45 4.61 -8.73
C SER A 43 -5.81 4.91 -7.38
N ILE A 44 -4.75 4.21 -7.00
CA ILE A 44 -4.04 4.46 -5.72
C ILE A 44 -3.39 5.83 -5.70
N VAL A 45 -2.69 6.22 -6.76
CA VAL A 45 -2.06 7.55 -6.83
C VAL A 45 -3.11 8.65 -6.74
N ARG A 46 -4.22 8.48 -7.44
CA ARG A 46 -5.33 9.43 -7.38
C ARG A 46 -5.92 9.51 -5.98
N GLU A 47 -6.15 8.36 -5.33
CA GLU A 47 -6.72 8.32 -3.99
C GLU A 47 -5.73 8.83 -2.95
N ALA A 48 -4.46 8.44 -3.03
CA ALA A 48 -3.40 8.94 -2.15
C ALA A 48 -3.25 10.47 -2.27
N LYS A 49 -3.22 11.02 -3.49
CA LYS A 49 -3.17 12.47 -3.72
C LYS A 49 -4.42 13.18 -3.22
N LYS A 50 -5.59 12.56 -3.36
CA LYS A 50 -6.85 13.10 -2.85
C LYS A 50 -6.85 13.14 -1.33
N LEU A 51 -6.46 12.05 -0.67
CA LEU A 51 -6.35 11.97 0.78
C LEU A 51 -5.31 12.95 1.34
N ALA A 52 -4.14 13.02 0.72
CA ALA A 52 -3.10 13.97 1.09
C ALA A 52 -3.60 15.42 0.93
N LYS A 53 -4.23 15.75 -0.19
CA LYS A 53 -4.81 17.07 -0.43
C LYS A 53 -5.91 17.43 0.60
N GLN A 54 -6.76 16.47 0.97
CA GLN A 54 -7.80 16.67 1.98
C GLN A 54 -7.21 16.96 3.37
N LYS A 55 -6.05 16.39 3.67
CA LYS A 55 -5.33 16.61 4.93
C LYS A 55 -4.35 17.78 4.88
N GLY A 56 -4.09 18.37 3.70
CA GLY A 56 -3.05 19.37 3.52
C GLY A 56 -1.63 18.83 3.64
N GLU A 57 -1.42 17.54 3.34
CA GLU A 57 -0.16 16.82 3.44
C GLU A 57 0.38 16.45 2.07
N ASP A 58 1.68 16.16 1.99
CA ASP A 58 2.28 15.54 0.80
C ASP A 58 1.98 14.04 0.72
N PRO A 59 1.87 13.45 -0.49
CA PRO A 59 1.68 12.01 -0.62
C PRO A 59 2.82 11.20 0.01
N PHE A 60 2.45 10.27 0.90
CA PHE A 60 3.36 9.32 1.53
C PHE A 60 2.91 7.89 1.22
N LEU A 61 3.75 7.13 0.51
CA LEU A 61 3.48 5.74 0.12
C LEU A 61 4.54 4.80 0.70
N ILE A 62 4.12 3.58 1.05
CA ILE A 62 5.03 2.50 1.42
C ILE A 62 5.07 1.50 0.27
N LEU A 63 6.26 1.14 -0.20
CA LEU A 63 6.48 0.11 -1.20
C LEU A 63 7.19 -1.07 -0.55
N LEU A 64 6.64 -2.26 -0.71
CA LEU A 64 7.19 -3.47 -0.10
C LEU A 64 7.78 -4.36 -1.19
N ASP A 65 9.04 -4.77 -1.01
CA ASP A 65 9.74 -5.65 -1.92
C ASP A 65 10.02 -7.00 -1.24
N ASN A 66 9.47 -8.08 -1.81
CA ASN A 66 9.63 -9.46 -1.33
C ASN A 66 9.19 -9.71 0.14
N ILE A 67 8.14 -9.05 0.61
CA ILE A 67 7.55 -9.35 1.94
C ILE A 67 6.61 -10.54 1.79
N GLU A 68 7.08 -11.74 2.11
CA GLU A 68 6.35 -13.00 1.88
C GLU A 68 5.59 -13.50 3.12
N ASP A 69 6.00 -13.08 4.33
CA ASP A 69 5.28 -13.43 5.55
C ASP A 69 4.03 -12.57 5.76
N PRO A 70 2.83 -13.19 5.88
CA PRO A 70 1.59 -12.46 6.11
C PRO A 70 1.54 -11.74 7.48
N HIS A 71 2.28 -12.20 8.50
CA HIS A 71 2.37 -11.51 9.78
C HIS A 71 3.12 -10.19 9.63
N ASN A 72 4.24 -10.20 8.92
CA ASN A 72 5.04 -9.02 8.64
C ASN A 72 4.27 -8.03 7.77
N LEU A 73 3.61 -8.50 6.70
CA LEU A 73 2.77 -7.63 5.87
C LEU A 73 1.67 -6.95 6.71
N GLY A 74 0.98 -7.69 7.57
CA GLY A 74 -0.04 -7.11 8.43
C GLY A 74 0.52 -6.08 9.43
N ALA A 75 1.68 -6.38 10.05
CA ALA A 75 2.36 -5.46 10.97
C ALA A 75 2.80 -4.17 10.25
N ILE A 76 3.36 -4.29 9.03
CA ILE A 76 3.76 -3.13 8.22
C ILE A 76 2.54 -2.27 7.85
N ILE A 77 1.43 -2.88 7.40
CA ILE A 77 0.20 -2.14 7.07
C ILE A 77 -0.33 -1.38 8.31
N ARG A 78 -0.29 -2.01 9.48
CA ARG A 78 -0.67 -1.35 10.74
C ARG A 78 0.22 -0.15 11.04
N THR A 79 1.54 -0.31 10.93
CA THR A 79 2.50 0.77 11.16
C THR A 79 2.35 1.87 10.12
N ALA A 80 2.16 1.53 8.84
CA ALA A 80 1.90 2.47 7.76
C ALA A 80 0.65 3.33 8.04
N ASN A 81 -0.42 2.71 8.54
CA ASN A 81 -1.64 3.42 8.93
C ASN A 81 -1.39 4.41 10.06
N LEU A 82 -0.69 3.99 11.11
CA LEU A 82 -0.34 4.83 12.25
C LEU A 82 0.60 5.98 11.87
N ALA A 83 1.51 5.75 10.92
CA ALA A 83 2.43 6.76 10.39
C ALA A 83 1.75 7.72 9.40
N GLY A 84 0.47 7.55 9.11
CA GLY A 84 -0.26 8.40 8.17
C GLY A 84 0.02 8.12 6.70
N ALA A 85 0.57 6.96 6.34
CA ALA A 85 0.78 6.59 4.96
C ALA A 85 -0.55 6.55 4.18
N HIS A 86 -0.55 7.11 2.98
CA HIS A 86 -1.71 7.22 2.11
C HIS A 86 -1.98 5.95 1.29
N GLY A 87 -1.08 4.97 1.36
CA GLY A 87 -1.25 3.67 0.73
C GLY A 87 -0.01 2.80 0.81
N VAL A 88 -0.22 1.49 0.60
CA VAL A 88 0.84 0.48 0.55
C VAL A 88 0.82 -0.18 -0.83
N ILE A 89 1.98 -0.39 -1.44
CA ILE A 89 2.15 -1.05 -2.73
C ILE A 89 2.94 -2.32 -2.53
N ILE A 90 2.40 -3.45 -3.00
CA ILE A 90 3.04 -4.76 -2.93
C ILE A 90 3.11 -5.39 -4.33
N PRO A 91 4.12 -6.21 -4.63
CA PRO A 91 4.14 -6.98 -5.87
C PRO A 91 3.07 -8.08 -5.87
N LYS A 92 2.62 -8.50 -7.05
CA LYS A 92 1.68 -9.63 -7.20
C LYS A 92 2.33 -10.98 -6.88
N HIS A 93 3.62 -11.10 -7.17
CA HIS A 93 4.43 -12.29 -6.97
C HIS A 93 5.51 -12.00 -5.93
N ARG A 94 5.97 -13.01 -5.24
CA ARG A 94 6.95 -12.90 -4.15
C ARG A 94 6.50 -11.90 -3.07
N ALA A 95 5.24 -11.98 -2.70
CA ALA A 95 4.66 -11.20 -1.62
C ALA A 95 3.50 -11.95 -1.00
N ALA A 96 3.28 -11.73 0.28
CA ALA A 96 2.11 -12.24 0.98
C ALA A 96 0.82 -11.71 0.33
N GLY A 97 -0.16 -12.58 0.17
CA GLY A 97 -1.50 -12.18 -0.24
C GLY A 97 -2.24 -11.45 0.88
N LEU A 98 -3.26 -10.67 0.53
CA LEU A 98 -4.18 -10.07 1.52
C LEU A 98 -5.13 -11.14 2.06
N THR A 99 -4.64 -11.93 3.00
CA THR A 99 -5.33 -13.07 3.61
C THR A 99 -6.03 -12.68 4.92
N ALA A 100 -6.82 -13.61 5.48
CA ALA A 100 -7.40 -13.45 6.82
C ALA A 100 -6.33 -13.21 7.90
N THR A 101 -5.15 -13.83 7.74
CA THR A 101 -4.00 -13.60 8.65
C THR A 101 -3.54 -12.13 8.58
N VAL A 102 -3.38 -11.57 7.38
CA VAL A 102 -3.01 -10.15 7.20
C VAL A 102 -4.09 -9.23 7.79
N ALA A 103 -5.37 -9.53 7.56
CA ALA A 103 -6.46 -8.76 8.14
C ALA A 103 -6.42 -8.77 9.68
N LYS A 104 -6.12 -9.93 10.28
CA LYS A 104 -5.98 -10.08 11.73
C LYS A 104 -4.75 -9.34 12.27
N THR A 105 -3.58 -9.53 11.67
CA THR A 105 -2.30 -8.97 12.14
C THR A 105 -2.19 -7.46 11.91
N SER A 106 -2.91 -6.93 10.90
CA SER A 106 -3.04 -5.49 10.70
C SER A 106 -3.96 -4.79 11.72
N ALA A 107 -4.61 -5.55 12.63
CA ALA A 107 -5.51 -5.00 13.65
C ALA A 107 -6.56 -4.03 13.09
N GLY A 108 -7.12 -4.33 11.92
CA GLY A 108 -8.12 -3.50 11.25
C GLY A 108 -7.56 -2.40 10.34
N ALA A 109 -6.26 -2.11 10.37
CA ALA A 109 -5.65 -1.06 9.54
C ALA A 109 -5.85 -1.29 8.04
N LEU A 110 -5.95 -2.55 7.61
CA LEU A 110 -6.24 -2.92 6.22
C LEU A 110 -7.56 -2.32 5.68
N ASN A 111 -8.50 -1.98 6.55
CA ASN A 111 -9.77 -1.36 6.16
C ASN A 111 -9.61 0.15 5.86
N TYR A 112 -8.56 0.78 6.35
CA TYR A 112 -8.32 2.22 6.27
C TYR A 112 -7.12 2.58 5.39
N THR A 113 -6.20 1.64 5.18
CA THR A 113 -4.99 1.84 4.37
C THR A 113 -5.17 1.14 3.03
N PRO A 114 -5.29 1.88 1.91
CA PRO A 114 -5.36 1.29 0.58
C PRO A 114 -4.11 0.45 0.28
N VAL A 115 -4.30 -0.79 -0.20
CA VAL A 115 -3.19 -1.66 -0.62
C VAL A 115 -3.34 -2.00 -2.10
N ALA A 116 -2.33 -1.66 -2.92
CA ALA A 116 -2.28 -2.02 -4.33
C ALA A 116 -1.33 -3.17 -4.60
N LYS A 117 -1.77 -4.10 -5.44
CA LYS A 117 -0.92 -5.14 -6.02
C LYS A 117 -0.46 -4.74 -7.42
N VAL A 118 0.84 -4.76 -7.65
CA VAL A 118 1.45 -4.36 -8.92
C VAL A 118 2.25 -5.52 -9.53
N THR A 119 2.27 -5.61 -10.85
CA THR A 119 2.99 -6.68 -11.54
C THR A 119 4.51 -6.42 -11.55
N ASN A 120 4.92 -5.14 -11.62
CA ASN A 120 6.31 -4.74 -11.67
C ASN A 120 6.52 -3.50 -10.81
N LEU A 121 7.23 -3.68 -9.69
CA LEU A 121 7.48 -2.62 -8.71
C LEU A 121 8.36 -1.51 -9.30
N VAL A 122 9.40 -1.87 -10.05
CA VAL A 122 10.31 -0.91 -10.71
C VAL A 122 9.56 0.00 -11.68
N LYS A 123 8.75 -0.57 -12.57
CA LYS A 123 7.91 0.21 -13.49
C LYS A 123 6.94 1.10 -12.74
N THR A 124 6.37 0.60 -11.64
CA THR A 124 5.49 1.40 -10.79
C THR A 124 6.20 2.61 -10.20
N MET A 125 7.43 2.42 -9.71
CA MET A 125 8.24 3.53 -9.20
C MET A 125 8.52 4.58 -10.28
N GLU A 126 8.86 4.16 -11.50
CA GLU A 126 9.08 5.07 -12.63
C GLU A 126 7.81 5.89 -12.93
N GLU A 127 6.64 5.25 -13.03
CA GLU A 127 5.37 5.94 -13.23
C GLU A 127 5.00 6.91 -12.08
N LEU A 128 5.41 6.60 -10.85
CA LEU A 128 5.21 7.46 -9.68
C LEU A 128 6.17 8.65 -9.67
N LYS A 129 7.43 8.45 -10.11
CA LYS A 129 8.41 9.53 -10.30
C LYS A 129 7.94 10.57 -11.32
N GLU A 130 7.37 10.12 -12.44
CA GLU A 130 6.75 11.02 -13.43
C GLU A 130 5.63 11.88 -12.84
N LYS A 131 5.01 11.43 -11.73
CA LYS A 131 3.98 12.15 -10.99
C LYS A 131 4.53 12.98 -9.83
N GLY A 132 5.85 13.09 -9.72
CA GLY A 132 6.53 13.92 -8.74
C GLY A 132 6.79 13.27 -7.38
N LEU A 133 6.67 11.94 -7.26
CA LEU A 133 7.16 11.24 -6.06
C LEU A 133 8.65 10.94 -6.22
N TRP A 134 9.36 10.94 -5.10
CA TRP A 134 10.72 10.44 -5.00
C TRP A 134 10.78 9.31 -3.97
N PHE A 135 11.82 8.48 -4.03
CA PHE A 135 11.89 7.23 -3.29
C PHE A 135 13.11 7.17 -2.39
N VAL A 136 12.89 6.71 -1.16
CA VAL A 136 13.95 6.35 -0.22
C VAL A 136 13.90 4.85 0.06
N CYS A 137 15.03 4.19 -0.05
CA CYS A 137 15.23 2.80 0.32
C CYS A 137 15.69 2.71 1.77
N ALA A 138 15.02 1.92 2.59
CA ALA A 138 15.51 1.55 3.92
C ALA A 138 16.52 0.40 3.78
N ASP A 139 17.80 0.67 4.06
CA ASP A 139 18.88 -0.30 3.95
C ASP A 139 20.02 0.06 4.88
N MET A 140 20.77 -0.94 5.37
CA MET A 140 21.86 -0.74 6.32
C MET A 140 23.03 0.08 5.77
N ASP A 141 23.24 0.04 4.45
CA ASP A 141 24.33 0.72 3.78
C ASP A 141 24.01 2.19 3.43
N GLY A 142 22.88 2.72 3.90
CA GLY A 142 22.44 4.08 3.61
C GLY A 142 23.01 5.15 4.53
N ASP A 143 22.75 6.40 4.17
CA ASP A 143 22.96 7.52 5.08
C ASP A 143 22.02 7.46 6.26
N VAL A 144 22.46 7.90 7.43
CA VAL A 144 21.61 7.90 8.63
C VAL A 144 20.35 8.74 8.37
N MET A 145 19.18 8.16 8.60
CA MET A 145 17.89 8.68 8.14
C MET A 145 17.60 10.14 8.53
N TYR A 146 18.07 10.59 9.69
CA TYR A 146 17.89 11.99 10.12
C TYR A 146 18.80 13.00 9.41
N ARG A 147 19.71 12.53 8.54
CA ARG A 147 20.50 13.36 7.63
C ARG A 147 19.92 13.41 6.22
N VAL A 148 18.98 12.53 5.91
CA VAL A 148 18.29 12.48 4.61
C VAL A 148 17.10 13.42 4.65
N ASN A 149 16.89 14.19 3.59
CA ASN A 149 15.69 15.02 3.46
C ASN A 149 14.48 14.13 3.13
N LEU A 150 13.63 13.87 4.11
CA LEU A 150 12.43 13.05 3.97
C LEU A 150 11.14 13.89 3.80
N LYS A 151 11.25 15.15 3.38
CA LYS A 151 10.11 16.04 3.17
C LYS A 151 9.59 15.95 1.74
N GLY A 152 8.29 16.19 1.56
CA GLY A 152 7.64 16.20 0.25
C GLY A 152 6.99 14.87 -0.15
N PRO A 153 6.56 14.73 -1.41
CA PRO A 153 5.90 13.53 -1.92
C PRO A 153 6.86 12.34 -1.95
N ILE A 154 6.72 11.41 -1.02
CA ILE A 154 7.72 10.35 -0.80
C ILE A 154 7.15 8.94 -0.89
N GLY A 155 7.93 8.01 -1.41
CA GLY A 155 7.75 6.57 -1.32
C GLY A 155 8.86 5.94 -0.49
N LEU A 156 8.54 5.33 0.65
CA LEU A 156 9.47 4.54 1.44
C LEU A 156 9.45 3.10 0.96
N VAL A 157 10.61 2.60 0.55
CA VAL A 157 10.81 1.23 0.08
C VAL A 157 11.40 0.38 1.19
N ILE A 158 10.72 -0.72 1.52
CA ILE A 158 11.11 -1.66 2.57
C ILE A 158 11.25 -3.04 1.92
N GLY A 159 12.36 -3.70 2.17
CA GLY A 159 12.67 -5.02 1.64
C GLY A 159 12.43 -6.16 2.62
N ASN A 160 12.74 -7.37 2.17
CA ASN A 160 12.73 -8.58 2.97
C ASN A 160 13.74 -8.49 4.13
N GLU A 161 13.44 -9.17 5.23
CA GLU A 161 14.28 -9.18 6.45
C GLU A 161 15.67 -9.80 6.24
N GLY A 162 15.77 -10.79 5.36
CA GLY A 162 17.03 -11.48 5.09
C GLY A 162 17.82 -10.88 3.92
N GLU A 163 17.13 -10.57 2.81
CA GLU A 163 17.77 -10.16 1.56
C GLU A 163 17.72 -8.62 1.34
N GLY A 164 16.94 -7.91 2.16
CA GLY A 164 16.74 -6.49 1.99
C GLY A 164 15.90 -6.14 0.75
N VAL A 165 16.13 -4.96 0.19
CA VAL A 165 15.52 -4.50 -1.05
C VAL A 165 16.29 -5.05 -2.23
N SER A 166 15.60 -5.61 -3.24
CA SER A 166 16.24 -6.13 -4.44
C SER A 166 17.03 -5.06 -5.18
N ARG A 167 18.14 -5.46 -5.81
CA ARG A 167 19.08 -4.55 -6.47
C ARG A 167 18.40 -3.59 -7.44
N LEU A 168 17.51 -4.10 -8.31
CA LEU A 168 16.83 -3.27 -9.32
C LEU A 168 15.89 -2.23 -8.70
N VAL A 169 15.24 -2.56 -7.58
CA VAL A 169 14.38 -1.62 -6.85
C VAL A 169 15.23 -0.58 -6.13
N LYS A 170 16.34 -1.01 -5.49
CA LYS A 170 17.29 -0.12 -4.81
C LYS A 170 17.91 0.90 -5.78
N GLU A 171 18.33 0.47 -6.99
CA GLU A 171 18.86 1.32 -8.05
C GLU A 171 17.87 2.41 -8.54
N LYS A 172 16.57 2.20 -8.34
CA LYS A 172 15.51 3.18 -8.69
C LYS A 172 15.16 4.13 -7.55
N CYS A 173 15.69 3.91 -6.36
CA CYS A 173 15.53 4.86 -5.26
C CYS A 173 16.44 6.07 -5.46
N ASP A 174 15.97 7.23 -5.01
CA ASP A 174 16.72 8.49 -5.11
C ASP A 174 17.71 8.62 -3.95
N PHE A 175 17.38 7.99 -2.82
CA PHE A 175 18.18 7.96 -1.60
C PHE A 175 18.14 6.57 -0.96
N VAL A 176 19.19 6.27 -0.21
CA VAL A 176 19.27 5.10 0.67
C VAL A 176 19.46 5.61 2.08
N ALA A 177 18.59 5.21 2.99
CA ALA A 177 18.62 5.63 4.38
C ALA A 177 18.75 4.44 5.32
N SER A 178 19.60 4.57 6.34
CA SER A 178 19.77 3.61 7.43
C SER A 178 19.18 4.15 8.73
N ILE A 179 18.76 3.23 9.58
CA ILE A 179 18.25 3.51 10.93
C ILE A 179 19.40 3.36 11.94
#